data_a352023e26481043fd1d25a4a6768444
#
_entry.id   a352023e26481043fd1d25a4a6768444
#
_cell.length_a   1.000
_cell.length_b   1.000
_cell.length_c   1.000
_cell.angle_alpha   90.00
_cell.angle_beta   90.00
_cell.angle_gamma   90.00
#
_symmetry.space_group_name_H-M   'P 1'
#
loop_
_entity.id
_entity.type
_entity.pdbx_description
1 polymer ?
#
loop_
_entity_poly.entity_id
_entity_poly.type
_entity_poly.pdbx_seq_one_letter_code
_entity_poly.pdbx_strand_id
1 'polypeptide(L)' 'MNKVKNNPVKLINKYTKEEVYTRDYNDVIKEGSNEFIKVFNQSNPHRTYLVNRTAFSIAK' A
#
# COMPACT_ATOMS: atom_id res chain seq x y z
N MET A 1 -22.70 -11.08 4.97
CA MET A 1 -22.12 -10.75 5.06
C MET A 1 -21.41 -10.26 5.04
N ASN A 2 -21.13 -10.32 5.17
CA ASN A 2 -20.30 -9.84 5.27
C ASN A 2 -19.59 -9.30 4.96
N LYS A 3 -19.30 -8.95 5.05
CA LYS A 3 -18.61 -8.37 4.86
C LYS A 3 -17.60 -7.86 4.82
N VAL A 4 -17.42 -8.12 4.77
CA VAL A 4 -16.20 -7.79 4.99
C VAL A 4 -15.80 -6.46 4.69
N LYS A 5 -15.12 -5.93 5.30
CA LYS A 5 -14.78 -4.75 5.09
C LYS A 5 -13.51 -4.56 4.70
N ASN A 6 -13.18 -3.87 3.87
CA ASN A 6 -11.87 -3.67 3.35
C ASN A 6 -11.35 -2.34 3.79
N ASN A 7 -11.00 -2.29 5.04
CA ASN A 7 -10.36 -1.08 5.54
C ASN A 7 -8.97 -1.00 4.96
N PRO A 8 -8.61 0.09 4.30
CA PRO A 8 -7.28 0.23 3.77
C PRO A 8 -6.22 0.20 4.87
N VAL A 9 -5.08 -0.35 4.53
CA VAL A 9 -3.94 -0.40 5.43
C VAL A 9 -3.06 0.80 5.16
N LYS A 10 -2.70 1.52 6.21
CA LYS A 10 -1.85 2.69 6.08
C LYS A 10 -0.39 2.26 6.08
N LEU A 11 0.35 2.75 5.10
CA LEU A 11 1.77 2.48 4.98
C LEU A 11 2.55 3.78 5.07
N ILE A 12 3.73 3.70 5.66
CA ILE A 12 4.59 4.87 5.81
C ILE A 12 5.93 4.58 5.15
N ASN A 13 6.37 5.49 4.30
CA ASN A 13 7.67 5.37 3.66
C ASN A 13 8.74 5.52 4.73
N LYS A 14 9.66 4.55 4.78
CA LYS A 14 10.69 4.52 5.82
C LYS A 14 11.66 5.69 5.72
N TYR A 15 11.79 6.25 4.53
CA TYR A 15 12.80 7.27 4.27
C TYR A 15 12.20 8.68 4.21
N THR A 16 11.06 8.84 3.54
CA THR A 16 10.44 10.16 3.37
C THR A 16 9.34 10.43 4.36
N LYS A 17 8.83 9.38 5.04
CA LYS A 17 7.70 9.47 5.98
C LYS A 17 6.38 9.75 5.29
N GLU A 18 6.35 9.63 3.98
CA GLU A 18 5.12 9.80 3.23
C GLU A 18 4.13 8.69 3.58
N GLU A 19 2.86 9.04 3.71
CA GLU A 19 1.81 8.09 4.04
C GLU A 19 0.98 7.76 2.82
N VAL A 20 0.80 6.47 2.58
CA VAL A 20 -0.05 5.99 1.50
C VAL A 20 -0.91 4.87 2.05
N TYR A 21 -1.87 4.42 1.25
CA TYR A 21 -2.81 3.38 1.67
C TYR A 21 -2.86 2.29 0.63
N THR A 22 -3.07 1.06 1.07
CA THR A 22 -3.29 -0.06 0.17
C THR A 22 -4.57 -0.78 0.59
N ARG A 23 -5.31 -1.25 -0.40
CA ARG A 23 -6.53 -2.01 -0.13
C ARG A 23 -6.25 -3.47 0.14
N ASP A 24 -5.12 -3.97 -0.34
CA ASP A 24 -4.77 -5.37 -0.11
C ASP A 24 -3.28 -5.49 0.04
N TYR A 25 -2.84 -5.55 1.28
CA TYR A 25 -1.41 -5.59 1.58
C TYR A 25 -0.75 -6.88 1.05
N ASN A 26 -1.54 -7.91 0.82
CA ASN A 26 -1.01 -9.19 0.35
C ASN A 26 -0.95 -9.31 -1.16
N ASP A 27 -1.51 -8.34 -1.87
CA ASP A 27 -1.50 -8.36 -3.34
C ASP A 27 -0.20 -7.74 -3.83
N VAL A 28 0.84 -8.56 -3.83
CA VAL A 28 2.19 -8.11 -4.14
C VAL A 28 2.59 -8.61 -5.51
N ILE A 29 3.15 -7.71 -6.33
CA ILE A 29 3.67 -8.04 -7.64
C ILE A 29 5.17 -8.23 -7.51
N LYS A 30 5.67 -9.40 -7.88
CA LYS A 30 7.10 -9.69 -7.76
C LYS A 30 7.77 -9.62 -9.11
N GLU A 31 8.87 -8.88 -9.16
CA GLU A 31 9.69 -8.78 -10.37
C GLU A 31 11.14 -8.95 -9.96
N GLY A 32 11.68 -10.13 -10.23
CA GLY A 32 13.04 -10.42 -9.78
C GLY A 32 13.08 -10.39 -8.27
N SER A 33 13.96 -9.59 -7.71
CA SER A 33 14.08 -9.46 -6.27
C SER A 33 13.23 -8.32 -5.73
N ASN A 34 12.48 -7.63 -6.60
CA ASN A 34 11.68 -6.50 -6.18
C ASN A 34 10.23 -6.93 -5.95
N GLU A 35 9.60 -6.30 -4.98
CA GLU A 35 8.19 -6.52 -4.69
C GLU A 35 7.48 -5.18 -4.72
N PHE A 36 6.40 -5.11 -5.47
CA PHE A 36 5.63 -3.88 -5.62
C PHE A 36 4.22 -4.08 -5.10
N ILE A 37 3.66 -3.04 -4.54
CA ILE A 37 2.30 -3.08 -4.02
C ILE A 37 1.56 -1.85 -4.52
N LYS A 38 0.28 -2.03 -4.82
CA LYS A 38 -0.55 -0.95 -5.33
C LYS A 38 -1.06 -0.11 -4.17
N VAL A 39 -0.84 1.19 -4.27
CA VAL A 39 -1.22 2.12 -3.20
C VAL A 39 -1.94 3.32 -3.77
N PHE A 40 -2.54 4.10 -2.90
CA PHE A 40 -3.21 5.34 -3.27
C PHE A 40 -3.02 6.36 -2.16
N ASN A 41 -3.14 7.63 -2.51
CA ASN A 41 -3.13 8.71 -1.53
C ASN A 41 -4.55 8.98 -1.04
N GLN A 42 -4.65 9.37 0.22
CA GLN A 42 -5.95 9.66 0.80
C GLN A 42 -6.67 10.79 0.06
N SER A 43 -5.91 11.74 -0.45
CA SER A 43 -6.49 12.87 -1.15
C SER A 43 -7.00 12.49 -2.54
N ASN A 44 -6.58 11.35 -3.07
CA ASN A 44 -6.99 10.93 -4.41
C ASN A 44 -7.10 9.42 -4.47
N PRO A 45 -8.10 8.85 -3.79
CA PRO A 45 -8.19 7.40 -3.62
C PRO A 45 -8.48 6.62 -4.89
N HIS A 46 -8.92 7.30 -5.95
CA HIS A 46 -9.19 6.62 -7.21
C HIS A 46 -7.94 6.41 -8.04
N ARG A 47 -6.86 7.05 -7.68
CA ARG A 47 -5.63 6.99 -8.44
C ARG A 47 -4.64 6.10 -7.73
N THR A 48 -4.35 4.94 -8.33
CA THR A 48 -3.43 3.99 -7.73
C THR A 48 -2.12 3.96 -8.49
N TYR A 49 -1.05 3.60 -7.79
CA TYR A 49 0.26 3.46 -8.41
C TYR A 49 1.04 2.42 -7.63
N LEU A 50 2.13 1.95 -8.23
CA LEU A 50 2.94 0.90 -7.61
C LEU A 50 4.13 1.51 -6.90
N VAL A 51 4.42 0.97 -5.72
CA VAL A 51 5.60 1.37 -4.96
C VAL A 51 6.32 0.11 -4.50
N ASN A 52 7.59 0.26 -4.19
CA ASN A 52 8.38 -0.85 -3.67
C ASN A 52 7.95 -1.12 -2.23
N ARG A 53 7.43 -2.31 -2.00
CA ARG A 53 6.87 -2.66 -0.70
C ARG A 53 7.90 -2.59 0.42
N THR A 54 9.16 -2.89 0.10
CA THR A 54 10.19 -2.89 1.14
C THR A 54 10.57 -1.50 1.62
N ALA A 55 10.18 -0.47 0.87
CA ALA A 55 10.44 0.91 1.29
C ALA A 55 9.37 1.43 2.26
N PHE A 56 8.33 0.65 2.52
CA PHE A 56 7.22 1.09 3.35
C PHE A 56 7.02 0.13 4.52
N SER A 57 6.52 0.69 5.62
CA SER A 57 6.15 -0.08 6.80
C SER A 57 4.67 0.12 7.08
N ILE A 58 4.05 -0.91 7.66
CA ILE A 58 2.67 -0.78 8.09
C ILE A 58 2.62 0.17 9.28
N ALA A 59 1.78 1.19 9.18
CA ALA A 59 1.59 2.12 10.28
C ALA A 59 0.67 1.48 11.32
N LYS A 60 1.00 1.67 12.56
CA LYS A 60 0.20 1.12 13.66
C LYS A 60 -0.42 2.19 14.50
#